data_951106a2ec249e6e61b2bd3b5260c747
#
_entry.id   951106a2ec249e6e61b2bd3b5260c747
#
_cell.length_a   1.000
_cell.length_b   1.000
_cell.length_c   1.000
_cell.angle_alpha   90.00
_cell.angle_beta   90.00
_cell.angle_gamma   90.00
#
_symmetry.space_group_name_H-M   'P 1'
#
loop_
_entity.id
_entity.type
_entity.pdbx_description
1 polymer ?
#
loop_
_entity_poly.entity_id
_entity_poly.type
_entity_poly.pdbx_seq_one_letter_code
_entity_poly.pdbx_strand_id
1 'polypeptide(L)'
;MKKLIALAALTAALATPALADLKPGTKAPDFSAPAYLAGQPFTFKLADALKKGPVVVYFFPAAHTQGCNIEAHLFSEAIDDFKKQKATVIGVTAGKVGELADFSKETEHCGGKFPVAADPGAVIAKQYDAPLVMPGGKTMEGMSGRVSYVVAKDGKIVHAYNNLNPNDHVTETLNAVKALNGAK
;
A
#
# COMPACT_ATOMS: atom_id res chain seq x y z
N MET A 1 -41.56 14.07 -51.43
CA MET A 1 -40.13 14.14 -51.04
C MET A 1 -40.08 14.21 -49.50
N LYS A 2 -39.90 13.05 -48.84
CA LYS A 2 -39.87 12.96 -47.35
C LYS A 2 -38.40 12.96 -46.91
N LYS A 3 -37.95 14.02 -46.21
CA LYS A 3 -36.60 14.12 -45.63
C LYS A 3 -36.59 13.35 -44.31
N LEU A 4 -35.88 12.24 -44.22
CA LEU A 4 -35.57 11.52 -43.01
C LEU A 4 -34.40 12.25 -42.32
N ILE A 5 -34.68 12.81 -41.11
CA ILE A 5 -33.67 13.37 -40.21
C ILE A 5 -33.25 12.23 -39.30
N ALA A 6 -32.00 11.75 -39.49
CA ALA A 6 -31.41 10.76 -38.60
C ALA A 6 -30.86 11.48 -37.35
N LEU A 7 -31.50 11.21 -36.19
CA LEU A 7 -31.04 11.69 -34.89
C LEU A 7 -29.93 10.78 -34.37
N ALA A 8 -28.69 11.23 -34.46
CA ALA A 8 -27.54 10.53 -33.89
C ALA A 8 -27.54 10.74 -32.35
N ALA A 9 -27.90 9.72 -31.60
CA ALA A 9 -27.78 9.72 -30.15
C ALA A 9 -26.31 9.57 -29.75
N LEU A 10 -25.73 10.66 -29.26
CA LEU A 10 -24.38 10.69 -28.67
C LEU A 10 -24.45 10.11 -27.26
N THR A 11 -24.11 8.83 -27.10
CA THR A 11 -23.98 8.20 -25.78
C THR A 11 -22.67 8.67 -25.13
N ALA A 12 -22.78 9.62 -24.22
CA ALA A 12 -21.69 10.01 -23.33
C ALA A 12 -21.42 8.85 -22.35
N ALA A 13 -20.31 8.13 -22.56
CA ALA A 13 -19.81 7.17 -21.60
C ALA A 13 -19.36 7.94 -20.35
N LEU A 14 -20.10 7.79 -19.26
CA LEU A 14 -19.67 8.25 -17.93
C LEU A 14 -18.44 7.39 -17.52
N ALA A 15 -17.25 7.92 -17.71
CA ALA A 15 -16.04 7.34 -17.16
C ALA A 15 -16.11 7.50 -15.62
N THR A 16 -16.46 6.43 -14.92
CA THR A 16 -16.24 6.36 -13.47
C THR A 16 -14.74 6.53 -13.23
N PRO A 17 -14.30 7.42 -12.31
CA PRO A 17 -12.90 7.45 -11.92
C PRO A 17 -12.56 6.08 -11.31
N ALA A 18 -11.79 5.29 -12.05
CA ALA A 18 -11.17 4.10 -11.49
C ALA A 18 -10.22 4.58 -10.38
N LEU A 19 -10.40 4.08 -9.15
CA LEU A 19 -9.34 4.14 -8.16
C LEU A 19 -8.15 3.43 -8.80
N ALA A 20 -7.14 4.20 -9.18
CA ALA A 20 -6.04 3.71 -9.98
C ALA A 20 -5.01 3.10 -9.04
N ASP A 21 -5.08 1.79 -8.82
CA ASP A 21 -3.98 1.04 -8.22
C ASP A 21 -3.16 0.39 -9.33
N LEU A 22 -1.87 0.18 -9.08
CA LEU A 22 -1.06 -0.63 -9.98
C LEU A 22 -1.60 -2.05 -10.04
N LYS A 23 -1.88 -2.54 -11.25
CA LYS A 23 -2.53 -3.84 -11.45
C LYS A 23 -1.57 -5.01 -11.25
N PRO A 24 -2.06 -6.19 -10.82
CA PRO A 24 -1.27 -7.43 -10.84
C PRO A 24 -0.64 -7.67 -12.21
N GLY A 25 0.64 -8.12 -12.20
CA GLY A 25 1.48 -8.27 -13.38
C GLY A 25 2.38 -7.07 -13.68
N THR A 26 2.06 -5.89 -13.16
CA THR A 26 2.90 -4.69 -13.30
C THR A 26 4.18 -4.81 -12.49
N LYS A 27 5.30 -4.32 -13.01
CA LYS A 27 6.53 -4.22 -12.23
C LYS A 27 6.37 -3.13 -11.16
N ALA A 28 6.62 -3.49 -9.91
CA ALA A 28 6.61 -2.54 -8.82
C ALA A 28 7.71 -1.48 -9.01
N PRO A 29 7.42 -0.19 -8.86
CA PRO A 29 8.44 0.85 -8.80
C PRO A 29 9.45 0.55 -7.68
N ASP A 30 10.74 0.55 -8.01
CA ASP A 30 11.77 0.37 -6.99
C ASP A 30 11.91 1.65 -6.17
N PHE A 31 12.17 1.51 -4.87
CA PHE A 31 12.38 2.66 -4.01
C PHE A 31 13.36 2.38 -2.89
N SER A 32 13.94 3.47 -2.41
CA SER A 32 14.75 3.53 -1.19
C SER A 32 14.25 4.70 -0.35
N ALA A 33 13.98 4.45 0.93
CA ALA A 33 13.41 5.46 1.82
C ALA A 33 14.00 5.39 3.23
N PRO A 34 14.11 6.53 3.94
CA PRO A 34 14.36 6.52 5.38
C PRO A 34 13.25 5.76 6.09
N ALA A 35 13.63 4.87 6.99
CA ALA A 35 12.68 4.01 7.69
C ALA A 35 13.09 3.81 9.15
N TYR A 36 12.15 3.34 9.96
CA TYR A 36 12.36 3.04 11.37
C TYR A 36 11.89 1.63 11.67
N LEU A 37 12.68 0.89 12.44
CA LEU A 37 12.33 -0.41 13.01
C LEU A 37 12.64 -0.37 14.51
N ALA A 38 11.65 -0.63 15.35
CA ALA A 38 11.79 -0.54 16.81
C ALA A 38 12.41 0.79 17.28
N GLY A 39 12.05 1.89 16.64
CA GLY A 39 12.58 3.22 16.93
C GLY A 39 13.94 3.54 16.30
N GLN A 40 14.63 2.54 15.73
CA GLN A 40 15.97 2.71 15.16
C GLN A 40 15.90 3.11 13.68
N PRO A 41 16.58 4.19 13.25
CA PRO A 41 16.59 4.63 11.88
C PRO A 41 17.49 3.74 11.00
N PHE A 42 17.02 3.50 9.76
CA PHE A 42 17.82 2.88 8.71
C PHE A 42 17.28 3.29 7.33
N THR A 43 17.93 2.84 6.27
CA THR A 43 17.42 3.00 4.91
C THR A 43 16.83 1.68 4.43
N PHE A 44 15.52 1.67 4.17
CA PHE A 44 14.86 0.55 3.51
C PHE A 44 15.10 0.61 2.00
N LYS A 45 15.40 -0.54 1.38
CA LYS A 45 15.51 -0.68 -0.08
C LYS A 45 14.66 -1.86 -0.52
N LEU A 46 13.68 -1.60 -1.40
CA LEU A 46 12.77 -2.65 -1.89
C LEU A 46 13.54 -3.76 -2.61
N ALA A 47 14.49 -3.42 -3.48
CA ALA A 47 15.31 -4.39 -4.20
C ALA A 47 16.08 -5.35 -3.27
N ASP A 48 16.56 -4.88 -2.11
CA ASP A 48 17.27 -5.72 -1.14
C ASP A 48 16.29 -6.62 -0.35
N ALA A 49 15.10 -6.14 -0.05
CA ALA A 49 14.06 -6.93 0.59
C ALA A 49 13.57 -8.06 -0.32
N LEU A 50 13.37 -7.79 -1.61
CA LEU A 50 12.93 -8.76 -2.61
C LEU A 50 13.93 -9.91 -2.83
N LYS A 51 15.23 -9.71 -2.58
CA LYS A 51 16.22 -10.80 -2.60
C LYS A 51 15.92 -11.88 -1.57
N LYS A 52 15.28 -11.50 -0.45
CA LYS A 52 14.95 -12.40 0.67
C LYS A 52 13.62 -13.13 0.46
N GLY A 53 12.66 -12.50 -0.19
CA GLY A 53 11.31 -13.05 -0.41
C GLY A 53 10.32 -12.01 -0.94
N PRO A 54 9.02 -12.34 -1.00
CA PRO A 54 8.01 -11.35 -1.35
C PRO A 54 7.94 -10.21 -0.33
N VAL A 55 7.48 -9.04 -0.77
CA VAL A 55 7.35 -7.85 0.09
C VAL A 55 5.90 -7.37 0.06
N VAL A 56 5.33 -7.18 1.22
CA VAL A 56 4.08 -6.44 1.41
C VAL A 56 4.43 -4.97 1.63
N VAL A 57 4.03 -4.12 0.70
CA VAL A 57 4.15 -2.67 0.81
C VAL A 57 2.76 -2.12 1.08
N TYR A 58 2.49 -1.62 2.29
CA TYR A 58 1.22 -0.98 2.58
C TYR A 58 1.40 0.53 2.77
N PHE A 59 0.62 1.30 2.04
CA PHE A 59 0.54 2.75 2.18
C PHE A 59 -0.55 3.11 3.17
N PHE A 60 -0.28 4.09 4.03
CA PHE A 60 -1.26 4.58 5.00
C PHE A 60 -1.19 6.10 5.16
N PRO A 61 -2.33 6.78 5.48
CA PRO A 61 -2.39 8.24 5.47
C PRO A 61 -1.46 8.94 6.44
N ALA A 62 -1.44 8.56 7.73
CA ALA A 62 -0.59 9.20 8.73
C ALA A 62 -0.42 8.36 10.00
N ALA A 63 0.77 8.37 10.58
CA ALA A 63 1.03 7.79 11.89
C ALA A 63 0.12 8.40 12.98
N HIS A 64 -0.15 7.66 14.04
CA HIS A 64 -0.96 8.08 15.20
C HIS A 64 -2.36 8.61 14.83
N THR A 65 -2.98 8.02 13.79
CA THR A 65 -4.41 8.20 13.49
C THR A 65 -5.15 6.89 13.67
N GLN A 66 -6.41 6.95 14.11
CA GLN A 66 -7.16 5.77 14.55
C GLN A 66 -7.11 4.60 13.56
N GLY A 67 -7.43 4.81 12.28
CA GLY A 67 -7.43 3.74 11.29
C GLY A 67 -6.01 3.22 10.97
N CYS A 68 -4.99 4.08 11.01
CA CYS A 68 -3.60 3.67 10.75
C CYS A 68 -3.01 2.90 11.94
N ASN A 69 -3.41 3.27 13.18
CA ASN A 69 -3.04 2.53 14.38
C ASN A 69 -3.61 1.10 14.33
N ILE A 70 -4.91 0.96 13.98
CA ILE A 70 -5.57 -0.34 13.82
C ILE A 70 -4.84 -1.18 12.77
N GLU A 71 -4.55 -0.63 11.60
CA GLU A 71 -3.88 -1.36 10.51
C GLU A 71 -2.48 -1.82 10.92
N ALA A 72 -1.68 -0.94 11.51
CA ALA A 72 -0.34 -1.28 11.98
C ALA A 72 -0.37 -2.36 13.08
N HIS A 73 -1.33 -2.28 14.01
CA HIS A 73 -1.51 -3.28 15.05
C HIS A 73 -1.86 -4.65 14.45
N LEU A 74 -2.82 -4.70 13.52
CA LEU A 74 -3.19 -5.95 12.84
C LEU A 74 -2.02 -6.57 12.07
N PHE A 75 -1.20 -5.77 11.37
CA PHE A 75 0.03 -6.27 10.77
C PHE A 75 1.02 -6.77 11.83
N SER A 76 1.15 -6.08 12.97
CA SER A 76 2.02 -6.49 14.08
C SER A 76 1.62 -7.84 14.67
N GLU A 77 0.32 -8.11 14.81
CA GLU A 77 -0.19 -9.40 15.28
C GLU A 77 0.07 -10.52 14.28
N ALA A 78 -0.07 -10.26 12.98
CA ALA A 78 0.10 -11.24 11.92
C ALA A 78 1.56 -11.40 11.44
N ILE A 79 2.51 -10.62 11.98
CA ILE A 79 3.88 -10.54 11.42
C ILE A 79 4.61 -11.89 11.36
N ASP A 80 4.37 -12.77 12.32
CA ASP A 80 5.00 -14.08 12.34
C ASP A 80 4.45 -15.00 11.24
N ASP A 81 3.20 -14.82 10.83
CA ASP A 81 2.63 -15.56 9.70
C ASP A 81 3.23 -15.09 8.37
N PHE A 82 3.49 -13.78 8.21
CA PHE A 82 4.26 -13.28 7.07
C PHE A 82 5.69 -13.81 7.06
N LYS A 83 6.37 -13.84 8.22
CA LYS A 83 7.73 -14.40 8.34
C LYS A 83 7.79 -15.89 8.00
N LYS A 84 6.80 -16.70 8.40
CA LYS A 84 6.69 -18.13 7.99
C LYS A 84 6.63 -18.27 6.47
N GLN A 85 6.04 -17.29 5.78
CA GLN A 85 6.01 -17.22 4.32
C GLN A 85 7.26 -16.56 3.71
N LYS A 86 8.28 -16.23 4.51
CA LYS A 86 9.48 -15.47 4.09
C LYS A 86 9.15 -14.10 3.51
N ALA A 87 8.00 -13.54 3.85
CA ALA A 87 7.58 -12.22 3.39
C ALA A 87 8.06 -11.12 4.35
N THR A 88 8.47 -10.01 3.78
CA THR A 88 8.76 -8.76 4.51
C THR A 88 7.53 -7.87 4.44
N VAL A 89 7.17 -7.22 5.56
CA VAL A 89 6.14 -6.18 5.60
C VAL A 89 6.82 -4.83 5.81
N ILE A 90 6.40 -3.80 5.08
CA ILE A 90 6.83 -2.40 5.22
C ILE A 90 5.62 -1.47 5.10
N GLY A 91 5.42 -0.60 6.10
CA GLY A 91 4.48 0.51 5.99
C GLY A 91 5.16 1.72 5.35
N VAL A 92 4.43 2.48 4.53
CA VAL A 92 4.93 3.70 3.87
C VAL A 92 3.91 4.81 4.05
N THR A 93 4.35 5.97 4.54
CA THR A 93 3.45 7.11 4.74
C THR A 93 4.11 8.45 4.43
N ALA A 94 3.31 9.37 3.90
CA ALA A 94 3.67 10.77 3.73
C ALA A 94 3.29 11.63 4.95
N GLY A 95 2.33 11.15 5.78
CA GLY A 95 1.80 11.89 6.91
C GLY A 95 2.54 11.64 8.21
N LYS A 96 2.82 12.72 8.95
CA LYS A 96 3.45 12.70 10.28
C LYS A 96 4.79 11.94 10.31
N VAL A 97 5.61 12.11 9.27
CA VAL A 97 6.88 11.36 9.11
C VAL A 97 7.86 11.57 10.28
N GLY A 98 7.78 12.67 11.01
CA GLY A 98 8.59 12.92 12.20
C GLY A 98 8.23 12.04 13.43
N GLU A 99 7.07 11.39 13.41
CA GLU A 99 6.57 10.54 14.49
C GLU A 99 6.88 9.03 14.26
N LEU A 100 7.50 8.65 13.12
CA LEU A 100 7.67 7.25 12.72
C LEU A 100 8.61 6.45 13.62
N ALA A 101 9.59 7.10 14.27
CA ALA A 101 10.45 6.42 15.23
C ALA A 101 9.63 5.87 16.40
N ASP A 102 8.76 6.69 16.99
CA ASP A 102 7.87 6.29 18.07
C ASP A 102 6.82 5.30 17.59
N PHE A 103 6.13 5.59 16.49
CA PHE A 103 5.13 4.70 15.89
C PHE A 103 5.67 3.29 15.61
N SER A 104 6.94 3.17 15.19
CA SER A 104 7.55 1.87 14.87
C SER A 104 7.81 0.99 16.10
N LYS A 105 8.00 1.57 17.29
CA LYS A 105 8.34 0.83 18.53
C LYS A 105 7.16 0.58 19.43
N GLU A 106 6.11 1.41 19.37
CA GLU A 106 4.96 1.34 20.26
C GLU A 106 4.15 0.05 20.04
N THR A 107 3.82 -0.64 21.15
CA THR A 107 3.17 -1.95 21.15
C THR A 107 1.76 -1.91 20.58
N GLU A 108 1.08 -0.77 20.74
CA GLU A 108 -0.27 -0.51 20.21
C GLU A 108 -0.28 -0.32 18.69
N HIS A 109 0.91 -0.23 18.05
CA HIS A 109 1.07 -0.02 16.61
C HIS A 109 1.94 -1.12 16.00
N CYS A 110 3.17 -0.79 15.58
CA CYS A 110 4.07 -1.76 14.94
C CYS A 110 4.75 -2.72 15.92
N GLY A 111 4.82 -2.37 17.20
CA GLY A 111 5.42 -3.19 18.26
C GLY A 111 6.89 -3.54 18.03
N GLY A 112 7.63 -2.74 17.27
CA GLY A 112 9.01 -3.04 16.90
C GLY A 112 9.18 -4.23 15.95
N LYS A 113 8.12 -4.78 15.37
CA LYS A 113 8.14 -6.07 14.66
C LYS A 113 8.37 -5.96 13.16
N PHE A 114 8.04 -4.80 12.57
CA PHE A 114 8.24 -4.51 11.15
C PHE A 114 8.52 -3.02 10.93
N PRO A 115 9.21 -2.63 9.85
CA PRO A 115 9.58 -1.25 9.59
C PRO A 115 8.43 -0.38 9.05
N VAL A 116 8.56 0.93 9.27
CA VAL A 116 7.77 1.97 8.63
C VAL A 116 8.69 2.99 7.97
N ALA A 117 8.39 3.37 6.74
CA ALA A 117 9.18 4.29 5.91
C ALA A 117 8.51 5.64 5.74
N ALA A 118 9.33 6.68 5.71
CA ALA A 118 8.93 8.05 5.44
C ALA A 118 8.92 8.30 3.92
N ASP A 119 7.81 8.88 3.44
CA ASP A 119 7.59 9.29 2.04
C ASP A 119 7.15 10.77 1.97
N PRO A 120 8.00 11.74 2.35
CA PRO A 120 7.62 13.15 2.36
C PRO A 120 7.11 13.59 1.00
N GLY A 121 5.91 14.19 0.96
CA GLY A 121 5.27 14.64 -0.27
C GLY A 121 4.65 13.52 -1.12
N ALA A 122 4.54 12.30 -0.58
CA ALA A 122 3.90 11.14 -1.24
C ALA A 122 4.53 10.79 -2.60
N VAL A 123 5.84 10.88 -2.72
CA VAL A 123 6.56 10.62 -3.99
C VAL A 123 6.48 9.14 -4.35
N ILE A 124 6.71 8.24 -3.37
CA ILE A 124 6.61 6.79 -3.57
C ILE A 124 5.15 6.40 -3.77
N ALA A 125 4.24 6.92 -2.93
CA ALA A 125 2.81 6.66 -3.05
C ALA A 125 2.28 7.04 -4.44
N LYS A 126 2.75 8.17 -5.00
CA LYS A 126 2.39 8.60 -6.37
C LYS A 126 2.89 7.61 -7.43
N GLN A 127 4.10 7.05 -7.28
CA GLN A 127 4.62 6.04 -8.23
C GLN A 127 3.83 4.74 -8.18
N TYR A 128 3.22 4.44 -7.01
CA TYR A 128 2.39 3.26 -6.79
C TYR A 128 0.90 3.51 -7.06
N ASP A 129 0.51 4.65 -7.63
CA ASP A 129 -0.90 5.04 -7.80
C ASP A 129 -1.71 4.87 -6.50
N ALA A 130 -1.12 5.26 -5.36
CA ALA A 130 -1.70 5.17 -4.03
C ALA A 130 -1.97 6.55 -3.39
N PRO A 131 -2.68 7.48 -4.07
CA PRO A 131 -3.04 8.76 -3.50
C PRO A 131 -4.14 8.59 -2.46
N LEU A 132 -4.21 9.51 -1.49
CA LEU A 132 -5.37 9.58 -0.60
C LEU A 132 -6.55 10.21 -1.34
N VAL A 133 -7.56 9.40 -1.62
CA VAL A 133 -8.83 9.86 -2.20
C VAL A 133 -9.91 9.81 -1.13
N MET A 134 -10.48 10.97 -0.80
CA MET A 134 -11.55 11.11 0.18
C MET A 134 -12.91 10.69 -0.40
N PRO A 135 -13.88 10.31 0.44
CA PRO A 135 -15.26 10.16 -0.01
C PRO A 135 -15.70 11.40 -0.80
N GLY A 136 -16.31 11.17 -1.97
CA GLY A 136 -16.62 12.25 -2.92
C GLY A 136 -15.56 12.51 -3.99
N GLY A 137 -14.47 11.71 -4.02
CA GLY A 137 -13.49 11.71 -5.11
C GLY A 137 -12.40 12.78 -5.02
N LYS A 138 -12.35 13.57 -3.94
CA LYS A 138 -11.30 14.58 -3.76
C LYS A 138 -9.97 13.91 -3.40
N THR A 139 -8.95 14.11 -4.22
CA THR A 139 -7.57 13.69 -3.93
C THR A 139 -6.91 14.69 -2.97
N MET A 140 -6.25 14.18 -1.95
CA MET A 140 -5.43 14.95 -1.01
C MET A 140 -3.97 14.91 -1.46
N GLU A 141 -3.51 16.02 -2.03
CA GLU A 141 -2.13 16.13 -2.52
C GLU A 141 -1.11 15.94 -1.39
N GLY A 142 -0.01 15.25 -1.71
CA GLY A 142 1.07 15.00 -0.76
C GLY A 142 0.74 14.01 0.36
N MET A 143 -0.37 13.29 0.24
CA MET A 143 -0.80 12.28 1.22
C MET A 143 -0.90 10.90 0.58
N SER A 144 -0.47 9.89 1.32
CA SER A 144 -0.66 8.48 0.95
C SER A 144 -2.10 8.05 1.20
N GLY A 145 -2.67 7.27 0.30
CA GLY A 145 -3.93 6.56 0.52
C GLY A 145 -3.73 5.34 1.43
N ARG A 146 -4.78 4.50 1.51
CA ARG A 146 -4.70 3.20 2.17
C ARG A 146 -4.77 2.12 1.10
N VAL A 147 -3.60 1.69 0.65
CA VAL A 147 -3.44 0.69 -0.42
C VAL A 147 -2.33 -0.27 -0.03
N SER A 148 -2.59 -1.57 -0.13
CA SER A 148 -1.60 -2.60 0.15
C SER A 148 -1.27 -3.37 -1.12
N TYR A 149 0.02 -3.58 -1.37
CA TYR A 149 0.54 -4.35 -2.49
C TYR A 149 1.32 -5.55 -1.99
N VAL A 150 1.20 -6.67 -2.69
CA VAL A 150 2.13 -7.80 -2.55
C VAL A 150 3.02 -7.82 -3.78
N VAL A 151 4.31 -7.66 -3.56
CA VAL A 151 5.34 -7.70 -4.60
C VAL A 151 6.07 -9.04 -4.51
N ALA A 152 6.01 -9.83 -5.57
CA ALA A 152 6.73 -11.09 -5.66
C ALA A 152 8.23 -10.87 -5.79
N LYS A 153 9.03 -11.91 -5.53
CA LYS A 153 10.50 -11.86 -5.56
C LYS A 153 11.07 -11.39 -6.91
N ASP A 154 10.35 -11.57 -8.01
CA ASP A 154 10.72 -11.09 -9.35
C ASP A 154 10.43 -9.58 -9.57
N GLY A 155 9.89 -8.91 -8.57
CA GLY A 155 9.55 -7.50 -8.58
C GLY A 155 8.19 -7.19 -9.20
N LYS A 156 7.35 -8.17 -9.50
CA LYS A 156 5.99 -7.93 -10.00
C LYS A 156 4.99 -7.84 -8.86
N ILE A 157 4.06 -6.92 -9.00
CA ILE A 157 2.88 -6.85 -8.15
C ILE A 157 1.99 -8.07 -8.48
N VAL A 158 1.61 -8.84 -7.47
CA VAL A 158 0.72 -10.00 -7.62
C VAL A 158 -0.64 -9.77 -7.00
N HIS A 159 -0.73 -8.79 -6.10
CA HIS A 159 -1.98 -8.39 -5.46
C HIS A 159 -1.95 -6.89 -5.13
N ALA A 160 -3.10 -6.24 -5.26
CA ALA A 160 -3.34 -4.88 -4.83
C ALA A 160 -4.69 -4.81 -4.13
N TYR A 161 -4.75 -4.17 -2.97
CA TYR A 161 -5.97 -3.98 -2.21
C TYR A 161 -6.08 -2.52 -1.77
N ASN A 162 -7.14 -1.84 -2.23
CA ASN A 162 -7.40 -0.43 -1.96
C ASN A 162 -8.73 -0.29 -1.20
N ASN A 163 -8.65 0.05 0.06
CA ASN A 163 -9.81 0.29 0.91
C ASN A 163 -9.44 1.22 2.06
N LEU A 164 -10.23 2.24 2.34
CA LEU A 164 -9.99 3.12 3.49
C LEU A 164 -10.23 2.43 4.84
N ASN A 165 -11.04 1.33 4.87
CA ASN A 165 -11.21 0.50 6.05
C ASN A 165 -9.92 -0.33 6.29
N PRO A 166 -9.28 -0.25 7.47
CA PRO A 166 -8.00 -0.92 7.75
C PRO A 166 -8.10 -2.45 7.94
N ASN A 167 -9.30 -2.99 8.20
CA ASN A 167 -9.44 -4.33 8.79
C ASN A 167 -9.01 -5.48 7.87
N ASP A 168 -9.20 -5.36 6.55
CA ASP A 168 -9.00 -6.49 5.65
C ASP A 168 -7.62 -6.51 4.98
N HIS A 169 -6.82 -5.45 5.12
CA HIS A 169 -5.52 -5.33 4.45
C HIS A 169 -4.55 -6.48 4.79
N VAL A 170 -4.54 -6.90 6.06
CA VAL A 170 -3.70 -8.01 6.51
C VAL A 170 -4.15 -9.33 5.90
N THR A 171 -5.45 -9.64 5.96
CA THR A 171 -6.01 -10.88 5.43
C THR A 171 -5.79 -10.99 3.93
N GLU A 172 -6.07 -9.93 3.18
CA GLU A 172 -5.89 -9.86 1.73
C GLU A 172 -4.43 -10.09 1.33
N THR A 173 -3.49 -9.39 1.98
CA THR A 173 -2.07 -9.51 1.65
C THR A 173 -1.47 -10.85 2.12
N LEU A 174 -1.86 -11.37 3.27
CA LEU A 174 -1.39 -12.65 3.76
C LEU A 174 -1.85 -13.82 2.88
N ASN A 175 -3.11 -13.79 2.42
CA ASN A 175 -3.63 -14.79 1.49
C ASN A 175 -2.89 -14.75 0.15
N ALA A 176 -2.61 -13.56 -0.38
CA ALA A 176 -1.83 -13.41 -1.60
C ALA A 176 -0.38 -13.92 -1.46
N VAL A 177 0.26 -13.66 -0.31
CA VAL A 177 1.60 -14.20 -0.01
C VAL A 177 1.59 -15.73 0.11
N LYS A 178 0.58 -16.31 0.77
CA LYS A 178 0.40 -17.77 0.86
C LYS A 178 0.21 -18.41 -0.51
N ALA A 179 -0.59 -17.78 -1.39
CA ALA A 179 -0.82 -18.25 -2.76
C ALA A 179 0.47 -18.30 -3.59
N LEU A 180 1.38 -17.33 -3.44
CA LEU A 180 2.70 -17.34 -4.08
C LEU A 180 3.55 -18.57 -3.69
N ASN A 181 3.44 -19.03 -2.46
CA ASN A 181 4.22 -20.17 -1.95
C ASN A 181 3.55 -21.52 -2.20
N GLY A 182 2.23 -21.54 -2.37
CA GLY A 182 1.47 -22.75 -2.71
C GLY A 182 1.43 -23.12 -4.19
N ALA A 183 1.85 -22.20 -5.07
CA ALA A 183 1.90 -22.38 -6.51
C ALA A 183 3.23 -23.01 -7.02
N LYS A 184 4.03 -23.60 -6.13
CA LYS A 184 5.31 -24.26 -6.43
C LYS A 184 5.13 -25.75 -6.58
#